data_022578df0c1598147c2e82d6e317b42b
#
_entry.id   022578df0c1598147c2e82d6e317b42b
#
_cell.length_a   1.000
_cell.length_b   1.000
_cell.length_c   1.000
_cell.angle_alpha   90.00
_cell.angle_beta   90.00
_cell.angle_gamma   90.00
#
_symmetry.space_group_name_H-M   'P 1'
#
loop_
_entity.id
_entity.type
_entity.pdbx_description
1 polymer ?
#
loop_
_entity_poly.entity_id
_entity_poly.type
_entity_poly.pdbx_seq_one_letter_code
_entity_poly.pdbx_strand_id
1 'polypeptide(L)'
;MISSRYSLPVIFLLILALLPTIIHSYLGSEYDDGRSVQTIPTTLAGFSSEPYLRHKDQWVKSLYGSEDWIERIYKNDNGEKIRLFAARSYDYKKLYHHPELGLSHGSNLKEEGIVMLPGDPEIPVFVLRSSSGSGIDAYVLLHEGKFIKDPVSHQIKDAFTQLFQTRKAMTLFYVSDTTAPIADNFKKTSSASILTTAIQSFNANETTGVEN
;
A
#
# COMPACT_ATOMS: atom_id res chain seq x y z
N MET A 1 -46.65 -8.67 -18.06
CA MET A 1 -46.09 -9.75 -18.91
C MET A 1 -44.98 -9.11 -19.76
N ILE A 2 -43.74 -9.55 -19.60
CA ILE A 2 -42.61 -9.12 -20.46
C ILE A 2 -42.89 -9.80 -21.83
N SER A 3 -43.02 -9.00 -22.87
CA SER A 3 -43.21 -9.52 -24.23
C SER A 3 -42.03 -10.43 -24.59
N SER A 4 -42.29 -11.60 -25.16
CA SER A 4 -41.25 -12.55 -25.63
C SER A 4 -40.20 -11.91 -26.55
N ARG A 5 -40.57 -10.76 -27.18
CA ARG A 5 -39.68 -9.95 -28.02
C ARG A 5 -38.49 -9.36 -27.26
N TYR A 6 -38.58 -9.15 -25.95
CA TYR A 6 -37.53 -8.60 -25.11
C TYR A 6 -36.79 -9.65 -24.28
N SER A 7 -37.26 -10.90 -24.28
CA SER A 7 -36.64 -11.94 -23.44
C SER A 7 -35.17 -12.20 -23.83
N LEU A 8 -34.86 -12.29 -25.09
CA LEU A 8 -33.52 -12.56 -25.60
C LEU A 8 -32.51 -11.43 -25.29
N PRO A 9 -32.82 -10.15 -25.54
CA PRO A 9 -31.97 -9.04 -25.09
C PRO A 9 -31.76 -8.99 -23.57
N VAL A 10 -32.81 -9.25 -22.79
CA VAL A 10 -32.73 -9.24 -21.32
C VAL A 10 -31.83 -10.38 -20.81
N ILE A 11 -31.98 -11.60 -21.36
CA ILE A 11 -31.12 -12.72 -21.01
C ILE A 11 -29.65 -12.40 -21.34
N PHE A 12 -29.37 -11.81 -22.50
CA PHE A 12 -28.03 -11.42 -22.90
C PHE A 12 -27.42 -10.39 -21.94
N LEU A 13 -28.19 -9.35 -21.55
CA LEU A 13 -27.76 -8.35 -20.58
C LEU A 13 -27.51 -8.94 -19.19
N LEU A 14 -28.33 -9.91 -18.76
CA LEU A 14 -28.12 -10.62 -17.49
C LEU A 14 -26.85 -11.47 -17.52
N ILE A 15 -26.59 -12.19 -18.61
CA ILE A 15 -25.34 -12.93 -18.79
C ILE A 15 -24.14 -11.97 -18.74
N LEU A 16 -24.23 -10.85 -19.47
CA LEU A 16 -23.17 -9.83 -19.46
C LEU A 16 -22.91 -9.25 -18.06
N ALA A 17 -23.99 -9.00 -17.30
CA ALA A 17 -23.91 -8.52 -15.93
C ALA A 17 -23.32 -9.56 -14.95
N LEU A 18 -23.46 -10.87 -15.24
CA LEU A 18 -22.89 -11.94 -14.41
C LEU A 18 -21.41 -12.21 -14.71
N LEU A 19 -20.89 -11.81 -15.87
CA LEU A 19 -19.51 -12.05 -16.26
C LEU A 19 -18.49 -11.56 -15.22
N PRO A 20 -18.58 -10.33 -14.69
CA PRO A 20 -17.64 -9.87 -13.65
C PRO A 20 -17.70 -10.74 -12.40
N THR A 21 -18.89 -11.14 -11.98
CA THR A 21 -19.07 -12.01 -10.82
C THR A 21 -18.45 -13.38 -11.03
N ILE A 22 -18.60 -13.96 -12.21
CA ILE A 22 -18.02 -15.26 -12.55
C ILE A 22 -16.48 -15.16 -12.57
N ILE A 23 -15.94 -14.14 -13.22
CA ILE A 23 -14.48 -13.93 -13.30
C ILE A 23 -13.88 -13.74 -11.91
N HIS A 24 -14.49 -12.92 -11.05
CA HIS A 24 -13.90 -12.58 -9.75
C HIS A 24 -14.21 -13.57 -8.63
N SER A 25 -15.38 -14.21 -8.65
CA SER A 25 -15.79 -15.12 -7.57
C SER A 25 -15.44 -16.57 -7.83
N TYR A 26 -15.41 -16.99 -9.09
CA TYR A 26 -15.16 -18.40 -9.44
C TYR A 26 -13.79 -18.64 -10.05
N LEU A 27 -13.26 -17.71 -10.82
CA LEU A 27 -11.93 -17.89 -11.43
C LEU A 27 -10.81 -17.40 -10.55
N GLY A 28 -11.08 -16.53 -9.55
CA GLY A 28 -10.14 -16.09 -8.51
C GLY A 28 -8.77 -15.72 -9.06
N SER A 29 -8.74 -15.15 -10.29
CA SER A 29 -7.50 -14.95 -11.02
C SER A 29 -6.69 -13.82 -10.39
N GLU A 30 -5.71 -14.19 -9.56
CA GLU A 30 -4.70 -13.32 -8.99
C GLU A 30 -3.39 -13.56 -9.72
N TYR A 31 -2.72 -12.49 -10.12
CA TYR A 31 -1.39 -12.56 -10.73
C TYR A 31 -0.33 -12.39 -9.64
N ASP A 32 0.39 -13.47 -9.36
CA ASP A 32 1.55 -13.42 -8.48
C ASP A 32 2.79 -13.02 -9.30
N ASP A 33 3.37 -11.87 -8.95
CA ASP A 33 4.61 -11.37 -9.54
C ASP A 33 5.86 -11.80 -8.75
N GLY A 34 5.70 -12.71 -7.78
CA GLY A 34 6.78 -13.26 -6.94
C GLY A 34 7.36 -12.27 -5.92
N ARG A 35 6.80 -11.05 -5.79
CA ARG A 35 7.28 -10.07 -4.82
C ARG A 35 6.64 -10.26 -3.45
N SER A 36 7.40 -10.01 -2.40
CA SER A 36 6.91 -10.01 -1.02
C SER A 36 7.55 -8.89 -0.21
N VAL A 37 6.76 -8.26 0.66
CA VAL A 37 7.29 -7.26 1.60
C VAL A 37 8.19 -7.89 2.69
N GLN A 38 8.16 -9.21 2.84
CA GLN A 38 9.03 -9.94 3.74
C GLN A 38 10.51 -9.83 3.34
N THR A 39 10.79 -9.52 2.07
CA THR A 39 12.14 -9.35 1.54
C THR A 39 12.80 -8.03 1.94
N ILE A 40 12.04 -7.08 2.50
CA ILE A 40 12.59 -5.82 2.98
C ILE A 40 13.59 -6.11 4.11
N PRO A 41 14.85 -5.60 4.01
CA PRO A 41 15.89 -5.92 4.98
C PRO A 41 15.60 -5.43 6.40
N THR A 42 16.17 -6.12 7.39
CA THR A 42 16.14 -5.70 8.80
C THR A 42 17.06 -4.51 9.09
N THR A 43 17.95 -4.18 8.15
CA THR A 43 18.82 -3.01 8.24
C THR A 43 18.59 -2.10 7.04
N LEU A 44 18.17 -0.85 7.28
CA LEU A 44 17.88 0.16 6.27
C LEU A 44 18.50 1.50 6.67
N ALA A 45 19.18 2.17 5.74
CA ALA A 45 19.71 3.53 5.92
C ALA A 45 20.52 3.73 7.23
N GLY A 46 21.26 2.71 7.69
CA GLY A 46 22.01 2.77 8.95
C GLY A 46 21.21 2.49 10.22
N PHE A 47 19.93 2.15 10.08
CA PHE A 47 19.06 1.71 11.17
C PHE A 47 18.94 0.19 11.16
N SER A 48 18.87 -0.43 12.34
CA SER A 48 18.55 -1.84 12.53
C SER A 48 17.17 -2.01 13.15
N SER A 49 16.48 -3.09 12.81
CA SER A 49 15.12 -3.33 13.28
C SER A 49 14.96 -4.68 13.96
N GLU A 50 14.03 -4.69 14.90
CA GLU A 50 13.42 -5.90 15.46
C GLU A 50 11.96 -5.99 14.98
N PRO A 51 11.41 -7.22 14.84
CA PRO A 51 9.99 -7.39 14.54
C PRO A 51 9.13 -6.71 15.61
N TYR A 52 8.14 -5.95 15.19
CA TYR A 52 7.13 -5.42 16.10
C TYR A 52 6.02 -6.45 16.26
N LEU A 53 6.02 -7.14 17.39
CA LEU A 53 5.03 -8.18 17.68
C LEU A 53 3.74 -7.53 18.18
N ARG A 54 2.70 -7.52 17.35
CA ARG A 54 1.35 -7.16 17.77
C ARG A 54 0.63 -8.40 18.31
N HIS A 55 -0.15 -8.23 19.36
CA HIS A 55 -0.93 -9.33 19.98
C HIS A 55 -2.06 -9.88 19.09
N LYS A 56 -2.38 -9.25 17.95
CA LYS A 56 -3.47 -9.67 17.06
C LYS A 56 -3.09 -9.49 15.58
N ASP A 57 -2.50 -10.49 14.97
CA ASP A 57 -2.16 -10.48 13.54
C ASP A 57 -3.41 -10.41 12.63
N GLN A 58 -4.54 -10.88 13.12
CA GLN A 58 -5.81 -10.90 12.38
C GLN A 58 -6.32 -9.51 11.97
N TRP A 59 -5.90 -8.43 12.66
CA TRP A 59 -6.35 -7.10 12.30
C TRP A 59 -5.80 -6.64 10.93
N VAL A 60 -4.57 -7.02 10.57
CA VAL A 60 -3.97 -6.68 9.27
C VAL A 60 -4.77 -7.34 8.15
N LYS A 61 -5.09 -8.64 8.29
CA LYS A 61 -5.93 -9.34 7.33
C LYS A 61 -7.33 -8.72 7.23
N SER A 62 -7.93 -8.36 8.34
CA SER A 62 -9.26 -7.73 8.38
C SER A 62 -9.27 -6.33 7.77
N LEU A 63 -8.31 -5.48 8.15
CA LEU A 63 -8.27 -4.07 7.80
C LEU A 63 -7.68 -3.82 6.41
N TYR A 64 -6.55 -4.48 6.09
CA TYR A 64 -5.81 -4.29 4.85
C TYR A 64 -6.02 -5.40 3.82
N GLY A 65 -6.69 -6.50 4.19
CA GLY A 65 -6.86 -7.64 3.30
C GLY A 65 -5.54 -8.29 2.90
N SER A 66 -4.51 -8.21 3.76
CA SER A 66 -3.15 -8.64 3.47
C SER A 66 -2.73 -9.81 4.36
N GLU A 67 -2.10 -10.80 3.75
CA GLU A 67 -1.32 -11.85 4.42
C GLU A 67 0.19 -11.63 4.28
N ASP A 68 0.59 -10.82 3.28
CA ASP A 68 1.98 -10.41 3.05
C ASP A 68 2.21 -9.00 3.62
N TRP A 69 2.68 -8.93 4.86
CA TRP A 69 2.91 -7.68 5.55
C TRP A 69 4.05 -7.77 6.55
N ILE A 70 4.70 -6.63 6.82
CA ILE A 70 5.69 -6.46 7.89
C ILE A 70 5.35 -5.23 8.71
N GLU A 71 5.70 -5.28 9.98
CA GLU A 71 5.77 -4.11 10.86
C GLU A 71 7.07 -4.20 11.66
N ARG A 72 7.91 -3.18 11.57
CA ARG A 72 9.22 -3.14 12.22
C ARG A 72 9.49 -1.76 12.80
N ILE A 73 10.19 -1.72 13.93
CA ILE A 73 10.74 -0.49 14.50
C ILE A 73 12.22 -0.46 14.21
N TYR A 74 12.62 0.45 13.36
CA TYR A 74 14.00 0.71 13.01
C TYR A 74 14.62 1.69 14.03
N LYS A 75 15.78 1.35 14.57
CA LYS A 75 16.50 2.13 15.60
C LYS A 75 17.91 2.38 15.12
N ASN A 76 18.46 3.57 15.42
CA ASN A 76 19.86 3.88 15.26
C ASN A 76 20.57 4.08 16.60
N ASP A 77 21.88 4.28 16.56
CA ASP A 77 22.72 4.47 17.77
C ASP A 77 22.39 5.78 18.50
N ASN A 78 21.74 6.75 17.84
CA ASN A 78 21.31 8.01 18.44
C ASN A 78 19.98 7.88 19.17
N GLY A 79 19.36 6.70 19.17
CA GLY A 79 18.08 6.44 19.85
C GLY A 79 16.84 6.85 19.07
N GLU A 80 16.98 7.30 17.81
CA GLU A 80 15.83 7.53 16.93
C GLU A 80 15.10 6.22 16.66
N LYS A 81 13.77 6.30 16.61
CA LYS A 81 12.89 5.15 16.40
C LYS A 81 11.87 5.48 15.31
N ILE A 82 11.94 4.75 14.21
CA ILE A 82 11.03 4.90 13.09
C ILE A 82 10.31 3.58 12.85
N ARG A 83 8.99 3.65 12.84
CA ARG A 83 8.15 2.51 12.54
C ARG A 83 7.92 2.44 11.03
N LEU A 84 8.25 1.31 10.42
CA LEU A 84 7.89 0.96 9.06
C LEU A 84 6.83 -0.13 9.08
N PHE A 85 5.74 0.11 8.39
CA PHE A 85 4.74 -0.89 8.04
C PHE A 85 4.69 -1.01 6.52
N ALA A 86 4.70 -2.24 6.01
CA ALA A 86 4.45 -2.50 4.61
C ALA A 86 3.47 -3.67 4.47
N ALA A 87 2.51 -3.52 3.58
CA ALA A 87 1.50 -4.53 3.33
C ALA A 87 1.19 -4.62 1.83
N ARG A 88 0.99 -5.85 1.35
CA ARG A 88 0.68 -6.15 -0.03
C ARG A 88 -0.65 -6.89 -0.12
N SER A 89 -1.57 -6.43 -0.96
CA SER A 89 -2.91 -7.00 -1.05
C SER A 89 -3.46 -6.94 -2.47
N TYR A 90 -4.22 -7.97 -2.83
CA TYR A 90 -5.07 -8.00 -4.03
C TYR A 90 -6.41 -7.27 -3.81
N ASP A 91 -6.81 -7.05 -2.55
CA ASP A 91 -7.96 -6.21 -2.18
C ASP A 91 -7.51 -4.78 -1.90
N TYR A 92 -7.06 -4.09 -2.95
CA TYR A 92 -6.52 -2.75 -2.79
C TYR A 92 -7.54 -1.68 -2.38
N LYS A 93 -8.84 -1.94 -2.46
CA LYS A 93 -9.84 -1.06 -1.84
C LYS A 93 -9.55 -0.83 -0.37
N LYS A 94 -9.10 -1.88 0.34
CA LYS A 94 -8.69 -1.79 1.74
C LYS A 94 -7.39 -1.01 1.94
N LEU A 95 -6.48 -1.01 0.97
CA LEU A 95 -5.24 -0.23 1.05
C LEU A 95 -5.47 1.26 0.77
N TYR A 96 -6.49 1.63 -0.03
CA TYR A 96 -6.85 3.02 -0.27
C TYR A 96 -7.57 3.67 0.91
N HIS A 97 -8.35 2.87 1.63
CA HIS A 97 -9.32 3.38 2.58
C HIS A 97 -8.73 3.75 3.92
N HIS A 98 -7.66 4.29 4.12
CA HIS A 98 -7.14 4.77 5.42
C HIS A 98 -5.86 4.09 5.87
N PRO A 99 -4.75 4.22 5.12
CA PRO A 99 -3.46 3.79 5.65
C PRO A 99 -3.15 4.46 6.99
N GLU A 100 -3.62 5.71 7.17
CA GLU A 100 -3.42 6.51 8.39
C GLU A 100 -4.25 6.02 9.59
N LEU A 101 -5.51 5.62 9.38
CA LEU A 101 -6.42 5.27 10.51
C LEU A 101 -6.06 3.96 11.20
N GLY A 102 -5.54 2.99 10.44
CA GLY A 102 -5.15 1.69 11.00
C GLY A 102 -3.88 1.74 11.85
N LEU A 103 -3.03 2.71 11.62
CA LEU A 103 -1.69 2.78 12.22
C LEU A 103 -1.54 3.90 13.23
N SER A 104 -2.31 4.97 13.12
CA SER A 104 -2.19 6.16 13.96
C SER A 104 -2.96 6.11 15.28
N HIS A 105 -3.70 5.03 15.58
CA HIS A 105 -4.41 4.85 16.87
C HIS A 105 -5.24 6.06 17.31
N GLY A 106 -5.96 6.69 16.38
CA GLY A 106 -6.86 7.80 16.68
C GLY A 106 -6.17 9.16 16.83
N SER A 107 -4.91 9.30 16.42
CA SER A 107 -4.31 10.61 16.26
C SER A 107 -5.04 11.38 15.17
N ASN A 108 -5.38 12.65 15.45
CA ASN A 108 -5.91 13.55 14.43
C ASN A 108 -4.77 13.92 13.46
N LEU A 109 -4.67 13.19 12.36
CA LEU A 109 -3.69 13.46 11.31
C LEU A 109 -4.28 14.43 10.29
N LYS A 110 -3.47 15.38 9.85
CA LYS A 110 -3.78 16.31 8.77
C LYS A 110 -2.84 16.06 7.61
N GLU A 111 -3.38 15.93 6.43
CA GLU A 111 -2.59 15.81 5.20
C GLU A 111 -1.88 17.15 4.91
N GLU A 112 -0.56 17.11 4.74
CA GLU A 112 0.26 18.25 4.31
C GLU A 112 0.39 18.32 2.79
N GLY A 113 0.18 17.19 2.09
CA GLY A 113 0.29 17.08 0.66
C GLY A 113 1.29 16.02 0.21
N ILE A 114 1.68 16.10 -1.06
CA ILE A 114 2.58 15.15 -1.68
C ILE A 114 4.00 15.74 -1.77
N VAL A 115 4.97 14.99 -1.26
CA VAL A 115 6.40 15.31 -1.35
C VAL A 115 7.06 14.31 -2.31
N MET A 116 7.77 14.81 -3.31
CA MET A 116 8.50 13.95 -4.26
C MET A 116 9.88 13.61 -3.69
N LEU A 117 10.16 12.33 -3.43
CA LEU A 117 11.51 11.86 -3.05
C LEU A 117 12.30 11.43 -4.28
N PRO A 118 13.66 11.48 -4.19
CA PRO A 118 14.52 11.01 -5.27
C PRO A 118 14.32 9.52 -5.55
N GLY A 119 14.26 9.16 -6.82
CA GLY A 119 14.15 7.79 -7.32
C GLY A 119 14.00 7.80 -8.83
N ASP A 120 14.04 6.65 -9.44
CA ASP A 120 13.75 6.45 -10.87
C ASP A 120 12.68 5.36 -11.01
N PRO A 121 11.40 5.76 -11.20
CA PRO A 121 10.85 7.13 -11.17
C PRO A 121 10.84 7.79 -9.78
N GLU A 122 10.67 9.13 -9.74
CA GLU A 122 10.47 9.85 -8.47
C GLU A 122 9.33 9.27 -7.64
N ILE A 123 9.52 9.22 -6.32
CA ILE A 123 8.60 8.59 -5.37
C ILE A 123 7.65 9.66 -4.79
N PRO A 124 6.35 9.65 -5.13
CA PRO A 124 5.36 10.53 -4.51
C PRO A 124 4.99 10.01 -3.13
N VAL A 125 5.28 10.77 -2.11
CA VAL A 125 5.02 10.44 -0.70
C VAL A 125 3.91 11.35 -0.18
N PHE A 126 2.84 10.75 0.33
CA PHE A 126 1.80 11.46 1.06
C PHE A 126 2.26 11.68 2.49
N VAL A 127 2.36 12.94 2.89
CA VAL A 127 2.84 13.32 4.22
C VAL A 127 1.67 13.76 5.08
N LEU A 128 1.59 13.19 6.26
CA LEU A 128 0.57 13.45 7.27
C LEU A 128 1.24 13.96 8.54
N ARG A 129 0.64 14.97 9.17
CA ARG A 129 1.13 15.48 10.46
C ARG A 129 0.08 15.37 11.55
N SER A 130 0.55 15.09 12.74
CA SER A 130 -0.30 15.13 13.91
C SER A 130 -0.72 16.56 14.23
N SER A 131 -2.01 16.78 14.46
CA SER A 131 -2.53 18.08 14.93
C SER A 131 -2.08 18.41 16.37
N SER A 132 -1.55 17.45 17.11
CA SER A 132 -0.97 17.64 18.45
C SER A 132 0.44 18.23 18.43
N GLY A 133 1.04 18.40 17.26
CA GLY A 133 2.23 19.21 17.08
C GLY A 133 3.56 18.45 17.01
N SER A 134 3.63 17.17 17.23
CA SER A 134 4.83 16.35 17.01
C SER A 134 4.51 15.08 16.23
N GLY A 135 5.48 14.63 15.43
CA GLY A 135 5.38 13.42 14.64
C GLY A 135 5.02 13.65 13.17
N ILE A 136 5.59 12.81 12.35
CA ILE A 136 5.35 12.72 10.90
C ILE A 136 4.96 11.29 10.59
N ASP A 137 3.87 11.16 9.87
CA ASP A 137 3.46 9.93 9.22
C ASP A 137 3.54 10.14 7.70
N ALA A 138 3.95 9.12 6.97
CA ALA A 138 4.01 9.23 5.52
C ALA A 138 3.77 7.88 4.86
N TYR A 139 3.13 7.90 3.69
CA TYR A 139 2.86 6.66 2.97
C TYR A 139 3.06 6.79 1.45
N VAL A 140 3.27 5.66 0.83
CA VAL A 140 3.39 5.48 -0.62
C VAL A 140 2.57 4.28 -1.04
N LEU A 141 1.88 4.41 -2.15
CA LEU A 141 1.16 3.32 -2.80
C LEU A 141 1.86 2.96 -4.11
N LEU A 142 2.16 1.69 -4.28
CA LEU A 142 2.79 1.12 -5.48
C LEU A 142 1.87 0.07 -6.09
N HIS A 143 1.53 0.20 -7.36
CA HIS A 143 0.72 -0.75 -8.10
C HIS A 143 1.32 -0.98 -9.49
N GLU A 144 1.52 -2.22 -9.89
CA GLU A 144 2.13 -2.59 -11.19
C GLU A 144 3.46 -1.88 -11.48
N GLY A 145 4.33 -1.72 -10.48
CA GLY A 145 5.60 -1.01 -10.63
C GLY A 145 5.46 0.51 -10.77
N LYS A 146 4.26 1.06 -10.62
CA LYS A 146 4.00 2.50 -10.72
C LYS A 146 3.52 3.08 -9.40
N PHE A 147 4.06 4.23 -9.04
CA PHE A 147 3.61 4.96 -7.87
C PHE A 147 2.28 5.67 -8.15
N ILE A 148 1.36 5.60 -7.19
CA ILE A 148 0.04 6.23 -7.28
C ILE A 148 0.13 7.63 -6.68
N LYS A 149 -0.11 8.65 -7.52
CA LYS A 149 -0.12 10.07 -7.12
C LYS A 149 -1.52 10.57 -6.76
N ASP A 150 -2.55 9.93 -7.30
CA ASP A 150 -3.95 10.26 -7.07
C ASP A 150 -4.71 8.95 -6.81
N PRO A 151 -4.87 8.57 -5.52
CA PRO A 151 -5.57 7.34 -5.14
C PRO A 151 -7.02 7.29 -5.63
N VAL A 152 -7.73 8.43 -5.65
CA VAL A 152 -9.15 8.47 -6.03
C VAL A 152 -9.31 8.20 -7.53
N SER A 153 -8.57 8.91 -8.38
CA SER A 153 -8.60 8.69 -9.83
C SER A 153 -8.14 7.29 -10.19
N HIS A 154 -7.11 6.78 -9.50
CA HIS A 154 -6.63 5.42 -9.71
C HIS A 154 -7.69 4.38 -9.34
N GLN A 155 -8.39 4.54 -8.20
CA GLN A 155 -9.44 3.63 -7.77
C GLN A 155 -10.61 3.57 -8.77
N ILE A 156 -11.03 4.71 -9.33
CA ILE A 156 -12.09 4.76 -10.34
C ILE A 156 -11.66 4.01 -11.60
N LYS A 157 -10.44 4.26 -12.07
CA LYS A 157 -9.87 3.64 -13.27
C LYS A 157 -9.75 2.12 -13.11
N ASP A 158 -9.24 1.70 -11.96
CA ASP A 158 -9.06 0.29 -11.64
C ASP A 158 -10.40 -0.46 -11.50
N ALA A 159 -11.44 0.19 -10.98
CA ALA A 159 -12.76 -0.43 -10.87
C ALA A 159 -13.29 -0.91 -12.23
N PHE A 160 -12.99 -0.19 -13.30
CA PHE A 160 -13.34 -0.60 -14.67
C PHE A 160 -12.39 -1.67 -15.21
N THR A 161 -11.10 -1.53 -14.96
CA THR A 161 -10.08 -2.45 -15.48
C THR A 161 -10.23 -3.84 -14.86
N GLN A 162 -10.53 -3.91 -13.57
CA GLN A 162 -10.74 -5.15 -12.83
C GLN A 162 -11.94 -5.98 -13.28
N LEU A 163 -12.90 -5.38 -13.95
CA LEU A 163 -14.03 -6.14 -14.49
C LEU A 163 -13.59 -7.19 -15.50
N PHE A 164 -12.43 -7.00 -16.15
CA PHE A 164 -11.98 -7.81 -17.28
C PHE A 164 -10.53 -8.33 -17.15
N GLN A 165 -9.80 -7.91 -16.13
CA GLN A 165 -8.38 -8.28 -15.97
C GLN A 165 -8.12 -9.03 -14.67
N THR A 166 -7.07 -9.83 -14.67
CA THR A 166 -6.51 -10.49 -13.50
C THR A 166 -6.12 -9.47 -12.43
N ARG A 167 -6.46 -9.75 -11.18
CA ARG A 167 -6.08 -8.88 -10.05
C ARG A 167 -4.57 -8.91 -9.85
N LYS A 168 -3.96 -7.75 -9.75
CA LYS A 168 -2.56 -7.58 -9.40
C LYS A 168 -2.46 -6.97 -8.01
N ALA A 169 -1.43 -7.34 -7.26
CA ALA A 169 -1.30 -6.82 -5.91
C ALA A 169 -0.84 -5.37 -5.90
N MET A 170 -1.39 -4.59 -4.97
CA MET A 170 -0.92 -3.27 -4.58
C MET A 170 -0.09 -3.38 -3.32
N THR A 171 0.94 -2.54 -3.19
CA THR A 171 1.79 -2.46 -2.00
C THR A 171 1.65 -1.08 -1.37
N LEU A 172 1.36 -1.07 -0.08
CA LEU A 172 1.41 0.12 0.78
C LEU A 172 2.72 0.09 1.55
N PHE A 173 3.46 1.20 1.54
CA PHE A 173 4.55 1.47 2.47
C PHE A 173 4.14 2.64 3.35
N TYR A 174 4.33 2.51 4.65
CA TYR A 174 3.98 3.52 5.63
C TYR A 174 5.09 3.65 6.67
N VAL A 175 5.50 4.87 6.94
CA VAL A 175 6.45 5.20 8.01
C VAL A 175 5.81 6.13 9.01
N SER A 176 6.18 5.96 10.28
CA SER A 176 5.74 6.81 11.39
C SER A 176 6.93 7.14 12.29
N ASP A 177 7.14 8.42 12.52
CA ASP A 177 8.08 8.96 13.48
C ASP A 177 7.35 9.91 14.43
N THR A 178 7.13 9.46 15.65
CA THR A 178 6.40 10.22 16.67
C THR A 178 7.24 11.32 17.31
N THR A 179 8.54 11.36 17.04
CA THR A 179 9.51 12.28 17.65
C THR A 179 9.95 13.39 16.71
N ALA A 180 9.59 13.30 15.43
CA ALA A 180 9.98 14.27 14.42
C ALA A 180 9.48 15.69 14.77
N PRO A 181 10.35 16.73 14.71
CA PRO A 181 9.96 18.11 14.91
C PRO A 181 8.95 18.59 13.86
N ILE A 182 8.05 19.51 14.25
CA ILE A 182 7.00 20.05 13.36
C ILE A 182 7.58 20.74 12.12
N ALA A 183 8.74 21.37 12.26
CA ALA A 183 9.35 22.21 11.22
C ALA A 183 10.20 21.44 10.21
N ASP A 184 10.34 20.11 10.36
CA ASP A 184 11.24 19.34 9.50
C ASP A 184 10.69 19.17 8.09
N ASN A 185 11.55 19.45 7.12
CA ASN A 185 11.29 19.07 5.73
C ASN A 185 11.40 17.54 5.62
N PHE A 186 10.28 16.86 5.32
CA PHE A 186 10.21 15.40 5.22
C PHE A 186 11.36 14.80 4.39
N LYS A 187 11.77 15.44 3.28
CA LYS A 187 12.88 14.95 2.43
C LYS A 187 14.21 14.73 3.16
N LYS A 188 14.42 15.44 4.27
CA LYS A 188 15.67 15.42 5.04
C LYS A 188 15.58 14.54 6.29
N THR A 189 14.44 13.93 6.54
CA THR A 189 14.21 13.09 7.73
C THR A 189 14.76 11.67 7.54
N SER A 190 15.06 11.03 8.63
CA SER A 190 15.41 9.61 8.67
C SER A 190 14.27 8.74 8.16
N SER A 191 13.01 9.16 8.39
CA SER A 191 11.81 8.50 7.87
C SER A 191 11.79 8.45 6.35
N ALA A 192 12.16 9.54 5.68
CA ALA A 192 12.27 9.57 4.21
C ALA A 192 13.36 8.61 3.70
N SER A 193 14.50 8.54 4.40
CA SER A 193 15.60 7.64 4.05
C SER A 193 15.20 6.17 4.20
N ILE A 194 14.57 5.80 5.31
CA ILE A 194 14.07 4.44 5.56
C ILE A 194 13.01 4.06 4.51
N LEU A 195 12.04 4.95 4.25
CA LEU A 195 10.99 4.72 3.26
C LEU A 195 11.56 4.49 1.87
N THR A 196 12.47 5.36 1.42
CA THR A 196 13.13 5.25 0.11
C THR A 196 13.90 3.94 -0.01
N THR A 197 14.73 3.60 1.00
CA THR A 197 15.53 2.39 0.98
C THR A 197 14.67 1.12 1.03
N ALA A 198 13.56 1.13 1.78
CA ALA A 198 12.62 0.02 1.82
C ALA A 198 11.97 -0.23 0.45
N ILE A 199 11.52 0.84 -0.23
CA ILE A 199 10.93 0.77 -1.56
C ILE A 199 11.97 0.28 -2.58
N GLN A 200 13.19 0.79 -2.54
CA GLN A 200 14.27 0.36 -3.43
C GLN A 200 14.61 -1.12 -3.23
N SER A 201 14.72 -1.57 -1.98
CA SER A 201 14.97 -2.98 -1.66
C SER A 201 13.85 -3.90 -2.13
N PHE A 202 12.59 -3.47 -1.98
CA PHE A 202 11.44 -4.22 -2.49
C PHE A 202 11.44 -4.32 -4.02
N ASN A 203 11.77 -3.25 -4.73
CA ASN A 203 11.81 -3.23 -6.19
C ASN A 203 13.02 -3.99 -6.76
N ALA A 204 14.15 -4.03 -6.06
CA ALA A 204 15.37 -4.75 -6.52
C ALA A 204 15.15 -6.27 -6.62
N ASN A 205 14.21 -6.83 -5.84
CA ASN A 205 13.91 -8.26 -5.86
C ASN A 205 13.09 -8.70 -7.09
N GLU A 206 12.64 -7.77 -7.95
CA GLU A 206 11.98 -8.08 -9.23
C GLU A 206 12.97 -8.70 -10.24
N THR A 207 14.25 -8.36 -10.16
CA THR A 207 15.27 -8.76 -11.15
C THR A 207 15.79 -10.19 -10.96
N THR A 208 15.56 -10.82 -9.81
CA THR A 208 16.09 -12.17 -9.53
C THR A 208 15.12 -13.31 -9.82
N GLY A 209 13.87 -13.01 -10.18
CA GLY A 209 12.81 -14.01 -10.42
C GLY A 209 12.61 -14.41 -11.89
N VAL A 210 13.36 -13.86 -12.85
CA VAL A 210 13.14 -14.09 -14.30
C VAL A 210 14.16 -15.03 -14.96
N GLU A 211 15.15 -15.53 -14.20
CA GLU A 211 16.10 -16.55 -14.71
C GLU A 211 15.90 -17.87 -13.96
N ASN A 212 14.89 -18.66 -14.35
CA ASN A 212 14.89 -20.12 -14.23
C ASN A 212 13.83 -20.73 -15.18
#